data_4680b4f97b197feeffb97d58434dae28
#
_entry.id   4680b4f97b197feeffb97d58434dae28
#
_cell.length_a   1.000
_cell.length_b   1.000
_cell.length_c   1.000
_cell.angle_alpha   90.00
_cell.angle_beta   90.00
_cell.angle_gamma   90.00
#
_symmetry.space_group_name_H-M   'P 1'
#
loop_
_entity.id
_entity.type
_entity.pdbx_description
1 polymer ?
#
loop_
_entity_poly.entity_id
_entity_poly.type
_entity_poly.pdbx_seq_one_letter_code
_entity_poly.pdbx_strand_id
1 'polypeptide(L)'
;MKKHHFIFASSFVFTLLFYNQSVGLNLAIFGLFLTAMIVYFFKNQFANKSHWWLVFTSVLSCLSFAWYGDFASFLALFLSVIMLQFRTQLVELKLIQLFPLIVVNGFASLGRPFLFGQWLPKRELKNDFAKKLIAYVIIPLVFLLLFFVVYSFGSDHFSALFTDYTLDLDIFELLLIVLIGFYISFSFWNYWVPDMSYELNEKLANDFVIAEEVNQPTFSFLDLDFERKSGEITLLLLNVMLFVFIVTYNYEQFFEVTASSSLSK
;
A
#
# COMPACT_ATOMS: atom_id res chain seq x y z
N MET A 1 -12.39 16.44 -4.44
CA MET A 1 -13.05 15.28 -3.80
C MET A 1 -12.48 15.11 -2.40
N LYS A 2 -13.23 14.49 -1.47
CA LYS A 2 -12.78 14.27 -0.08
C LYS A 2 -12.18 12.87 0.08
N LYS A 3 -11.27 12.66 1.02
CA LYS A 3 -10.55 11.37 1.23
C LYS A 3 -11.46 10.13 1.31
N HIS A 4 -12.64 10.25 1.90
CA HIS A 4 -13.57 9.11 2.00
C HIS A 4 -14.07 8.59 0.65
N HIS A 5 -14.19 9.44 -0.38
CA HIS A 5 -14.57 8.95 -1.71
C HIS A 5 -13.50 8.02 -2.31
N PHE A 6 -12.21 8.31 -2.04
CA PHE A 6 -11.11 7.47 -2.50
C PHE A 6 -11.11 6.12 -1.77
N ILE A 7 -11.38 6.13 -0.47
CA ILE A 7 -11.46 4.91 0.34
C ILE A 7 -12.55 4.00 -0.22
N PHE A 8 -13.77 4.51 -0.40
CA PHE A 8 -14.87 3.69 -0.91
C PHE A 8 -14.67 3.24 -2.37
N ALA A 9 -14.18 4.12 -3.24
CA ALA A 9 -13.92 3.76 -4.63
C ALA A 9 -12.86 2.67 -4.74
N SER A 10 -11.75 2.80 -4.00
CA SER A 10 -10.68 1.79 -4.00
C SER A 10 -11.13 0.48 -3.37
N SER A 11 -11.91 0.52 -2.29
CA SER A 11 -12.49 -0.67 -1.67
C SER A 11 -13.42 -1.41 -2.63
N PHE A 12 -14.27 -0.68 -3.34
CA PHE A 12 -15.18 -1.24 -4.33
C PHE A 12 -14.43 -1.91 -5.49
N VAL A 13 -13.43 -1.22 -6.06
CA VAL A 13 -12.59 -1.78 -7.13
C VAL A 13 -11.81 -3.00 -6.65
N PHE A 14 -11.28 -2.96 -5.42
CA PHE A 14 -10.63 -4.12 -4.82
C PHE A 14 -11.58 -5.32 -4.75
N THR A 15 -12.79 -5.12 -4.23
CA THR A 15 -13.80 -6.19 -4.14
C THR A 15 -14.12 -6.79 -5.51
N LEU A 16 -14.31 -5.96 -6.54
CA LEU A 16 -14.56 -6.44 -7.90
C LEU A 16 -13.41 -7.27 -8.49
N LEU A 17 -12.17 -6.91 -8.17
CA LEU A 17 -10.99 -7.57 -8.71
C LEU A 17 -10.62 -8.87 -7.98
N PHE A 18 -10.97 -8.98 -6.70
CA PHE A 18 -10.49 -10.08 -5.85
C PHE A 18 -11.58 -11.08 -5.43
N TYR A 19 -12.87 -10.76 -5.63
CA TYR A 19 -13.92 -11.69 -5.34
C TYR A 19 -13.82 -12.93 -6.24
N ASN A 20 -13.80 -14.13 -5.66
CA ASN A 20 -13.57 -15.41 -6.34
C ASN A 20 -12.29 -15.45 -7.21
N GLN A 21 -11.27 -14.66 -6.86
CA GLN A 21 -10.03 -14.59 -7.61
C GLN A 21 -8.82 -14.75 -6.70
N SER A 22 -7.87 -15.59 -7.10
CA SER A 22 -6.54 -15.63 -6.47
C SER A 22 -5.74 -14.39 -6.81
N VAL A 23 -4.73 -14.10 -5.97
CA VAL A 23 -3.82 -12.97 -6.21
C VAL A 23 -2.97 -13.23 -7.46
N GLY A 24 -2.99 -12.30 -8.39
CA GLY A 24 -2.28 -12.37 -9.66
C GLY A 24 -2.36 -11.03 -10.40
N LEU A 25 -2.73 -11.09 -11.67
CA LEU A 25 -2.89 -9.90 -12.53
C LEU A 25 -3.82 -8.84 -11.93
N ASN A 26 -4.84 -9.26 -11.16
CA ASN A 26 -5.76 -8.37 -10.45
C ASN A 26 -5.04 -7.40 -9.51
N LEU A 27 -3.98 -7.83 -8.82
CA LEU A 27 -3.19 -6.95 -7.95
C LEU A 27 -2.40 -5.90 -8.76
N ALA A 28 -1.86 -6.27 -9.91
CA ALA A 28 -1.20 -5.31 -10.81
C ALA A 28 -2.21 -4.26 -11.32
N ILE A 29 -3.40 -4.70 -11.73
CA ILE A 29 -4.49 -3.81 -12.17
C ILE A 29 -4.90 -2.86 -11.03
N PHE A 30 -5.02 -3.38 -9.81
CA PHE A 30 -5.34 -2.56 -8.64
C PHE A 30 -4.24 -1.53 -8.34
N GLY A 31 -2.97 -1.90 -8.44
CA GLY A 31 -1.83 -0.98 -8.30
C GLY A 31 -1.83 0.12 -9.35
N LEU A 32 -2.11 -0.22 -10.62
CA LEU A 32 -2.27 0.75 -11.70
C LEU A 32 -3.46 1.69 -11.46
N PHE A 33 -4.58 1.17 -10.99
CA PHE A 33 -5.74 1.96 -10.61
C PHE A 33 -5.42 2.97 -9.50
N LEU A 34 -4.74 2.53 -8.43
CA LEU A 34 -4.30 3.43 -7.35
C LEU A 34 -3.35 4.50 -7.87
N THR A 35 -2.38 4.13 -8.70
CA THR A 35 -1.43 5.06 -9.34
C THR A 35 -2.17 6.11 -10.18
N ALA A 36 -3.12 5.67 -11.00
CA ALA A 36 -3.93 6.58 -11.82
C ALA A 36 -4.77 7.53 -10.96
N MET A 37 -5.37 7.04 -9.87
CA MET A 37 -6.10 7.88 -8.92
C MET A 37 -5.22 8.95 -8.29
N ILE A 38 -3.99 8.60 -7.86
CA ILE A 38 -3.04 9.57 -7.29
C ILE A 38 -2.74 10.67 -8.32
N VAL A 39 -2.37 10.29 -9.54
CA VAL A 39 -2.04 11.24 -10.62
C VAL A 39 -3.23 12.15 -10.94
N TYR A 40 -4.42 11.59 -11.03
CA TYR A 40 -5.62 12.36 -11.39
C TYR A 40 -6.00 13.37 -10.32
N PHE A 41 -5.96 12.99 -9.04
CA PHE A 41 -6.48 13.83 -7.96
C PHE A 41 -5.45 14.76 -7.32
N PHE A 42 -4.17 14.43 -7.39
CA PHE A 42 -3.10 15.24 -6.83
C PHE A 42 -2.26 15.95 -7.92
N LYS A 43 -2.90 16.37 -9.01
CA LYS A 43 -2.25 17.01 -10.17
C LYS A 43 -1.26 18.11 -9.80
N ASN A 44 -1.55 18.91 -8.77
CA ASN A 44 -0.71 20.04 -8.35
C ASN A 44 0.68 19.59 -7.87
N GLN A 45 0.80 18.38 -7.32
CA GLN A 45 2.07 17.84 -6.86
C GLN A 45 2.96 17.37 -8.02
N PHE A 46 2.36 17.09 -9.18
CA PHE A 46 3.05 16.61 -10.38
C PHE A 46 3.66 17.73 -11.23
N ALA A 47 3.65 18.98 -10.77
CA ALA A 47 4.46 20.06 -11.34
C ALA A 47 5.96 19.77 -11.19
N ASN A 48 6.36 19.01 -10.15
CA ASN A 48 7.74 18.58 -9.95
C ASN A 48 8.04 17.29 -10.72
N LYS A 49 9.11 17.32 -11.55
CA LYS A 49 9.54 16.17 -12.37
C LYS A 49 9.84 14.90 -11.54
N SER A 50 10.26 15.05 -10.29
CA SER A 50 10.57 13.89 -9.42
C SER A 50 9.37 12.98 -9.17
N HIS A 51 8.14 13.53 -9.14
CA HIS A 51 6.93 12.73 -8.97
C HIS A 51 6.62 11.83 -10.17
N TRP A 52 6.98 12.26 -11.38
CA TRP A 52 6.81 11.45 -12.59
C TRP A 52 7.72 10.22 -12.61
N TRP A 53 8.93 10.32 -12.02
CA TRP A 53 9.78 9.15 -11.83
C TRP A 53 9.13 8.12 -10.90
N LEU A 54 8.46 8.57 -9.84
CA LEU A 54 7.73 7.67 -8.95
C LEU A 54 6.52 7.02 -9.64
N VAL A 55 5.82 7.76 -10.51
CA VAL A 55 4.75 7.17 -11.35
C VAL A 55 5.33 6.12 -12.29
N PHE A 56 6.41 6.43 -12.97
CA PHE A 56 7.06 5.50 -13.89
C PHE A 56 7.50 4.21 -13.16
N THR A 57 8.15 4.33 -12.02
CA THR A 57 8.56 3.17 -11.21
C THR A 57 7.36 2.37 -10.72
N SER A 58 6.26 3.02 -10.31
CA SER A 58 5.05 2.34 -9.88
C SER A 58 4.39 1.56 -11.03
N VAL A 59 4.29 2.16 -12.22
CA VAL A 59 3.76 1.48 -13.40
C VAL A 59 4.64 0.29 -13.79
N LEU A 60 5.97 0.49 -13.82
CA LEU A 60 6.91 -0.56 -14.14
C LEU A 60 6.84 -1.72 -13.15
N SER A 61 6.74 -1.44 -11.85
CA SER A 61 6.59 -2.46 -10.81
C SER A 61 5.27 -3.23 -10.93
N CYS A 62 4.17 -2.56 -11.28
CA CYS A 62 2.90 -3.22 -11.56
C CYS A 62 3.01 -4.17 -12.76
N LEU A 63 3.67 -3.75 -13.84
CA LEU A 63 3.90 -4.59 -15.01
C LEU A 63 4.84 -5.77 -14.69
N SER A 64 5.88 -5.53 -13.90
CA SER A 64 6.77 -6.58 -13.43
C SER A 64 6.02 -7.64 -12.61
N PHE A 65 5.15 -7.22 -11.70
CA PHE A 65 4.33 -8.16 -10.94
C PHE A 65 3.34 -8.93 -11.83
N ALA A 66 2.74 -8.26 -12.81
CA ALA A 66 1.86 -8.93 -13.78
C ALA A 66 2.58 -10.00 -14.59
N TRP A 67 3.89 -9.83 -14.82
CA TRP A 67 4.71 -10.75 -15.61
C TRP A 67 5.30 -11.88 -14.77
N TYR A 68 5.90 -11.58 -13.64
CA TYR A 68 6.64 -12.56 -12.82
C TYR A 68 5.79 -13.20 -11.73
N GLY A 69 4.89 -12.45 -11.09
CA GLY A 69 4.02 -12.94 -10.03
C GLY A 69 4.75 -13.42 -8.76
N ASP A 70 6.04 -13.10 -8.61
CA ASP A 70 6.88 -13.53 -7.50
C ASP A 70 6.85 -12.55 -6.33
N PHE A 71 7.43 -12.95 -5.20
CA PHE A 71 7.47 -12.13 -3.99
C PHE A 71 8.30 -10.84 -4.17
N ALA A 72 9.36 -10.88 -4.96
CA ALA A 72 10.20 -9.70 -5.19
C ALA A 72 9.44 -8.63 -5.99
N SER A 73 8.76 -9.02 -7.06
CA SER A 73 7.91 -8.11 -7.85
C SER A 73 6.69 -7.61 -7.05
N PHE A 74 6.13 -8.43 -6.16
CA PHE A 74 5.10 -7.99 -5.20
C PHE A 74 5.64 -6.89 -4.29
N LEU A 75 6.81 -7.07 -3.69
CA LEU A 75 7.43 -6.04 -2.85
C LEU A 75 7.72 -4.76 -3.63
N ALA A 76 8.22 -4.89 -4.86
CA ALA A 76 8.48 -3.74 -5.72
C ALA A 76 7.19 -2.95 -6.02
N LEU A 77 6.08 -3.63 -6.36
CA LEU A 77 4.77 -3.02 -6.57
C LEU A 77 4.29 -2.34 -5.29
N PHE A 78 4.29 -3.03 -4.17
CA PHE A 78 3.80 -2.53 -2.89
C PHE A 78 4.56 -1.27 -2.46
N LEU A 79 5.90 -1.34 -2.45
CA LEU A 79 6.74 -0.22 -2.02
C LEU A 79 6.66 0.97 -2.98
N SER A 80 6.66 0.75 -4.30
CA SER A 80 6.62 1.84 -5.28
C SER A 80 5.29 2.61 -5.22
N VAL A 81 4.16 1.92 -5.10
CA VAL A 81 2.84 2.55 -5.01
C VAL A 81 2.66 3.29 -3.68
N ILE A 82 3.11 2.72 -2.56
CA ILE A 82 3.08 3.41 -1.27
C ILE A 82 4.03 4.60 -1.25
N MET A 83 5.22 4.48 -1.84
CA MET A 83 6.19 5.58 -1.93
C MET A 83 5.63 6.75 -2.75
N LEU A 84 4.96 6.47 -3.86
CA LEU A 84 4.27 7.47 -4.66
C LEU A 84 3.17 8.16 -3.83
N GLN A 85 2.34 7.39 -3.13
CA GLN A 85 1.28 7.87 -2.26
C GLN A 85 1.83 8.76 -1.14
N PHE A 86 2.85 8.26 -0.42
CA PHE A 86 3.50 8.97 0.67
C PHE A 86 4.06 10.32 0.21
N ARG A 87 4.85 10.31 -0.87
CA ARG A 87 5.47 11.54 -1.39
C ARG A 87 4.46 12.56 -1.88
N THR A 88 3.32 12.09 -2.37
CA THR A 88 2.25 12.95 -2.89
C THR A 88 1.41 13.58 -1.77
N GLN A 89 1.14 12.84 -0.69
CA GLN A 89 0.31 13.33 0.42
C GLN A 89 1.10 14.01 1.54
N LEU A 90 2.33 13.59 1.78
CA LEU A 90 3.19 14.01 2.89
C LEU A 90 4.50 14.61 2.38
N VAL A 91 4.37 15.67 1.58
CA VAL A 91 5.50 16.34 0.89
C VAL A 91 6.58 16.81 1.87
N GLU A 92 6.20 17.18 3.08
CA GLU A 92 7.09 17.73 4.12
C GLU A 92 8.00 16.67 4.75
N LEU A 93 7.57 15.40 4.72
CA LEU A 93 8.32 14.31 5.34
C LEU A 93 9.36 13.71 4.39
N LYS A 94 10.51 13.37 4.94
CA LYS A 94 11.56 12.67 4.21
C LYS A 94 11.19 11.21 3.98
N LEU A 95 11.61 10.65 2.86
CA LEU A 95 11.27 9.27 2.46
C LEU A 95 11.69 8.19 3.46
N ILE A 96 12.71 8.45 4.27
CA ILE A 96 13.15 7.51 5.30
C ILE A 96 12.07 7.26 6.36
N GLN A 97 11.17 8.23 6.58
CA GLN A 97 10.03 8.09 7.50
C GLN A 97 8.95 7.13 6.97
N LEU A 98 9.02 6.76 5.70
CA LEU A 98 8.05 5.85 5.09
C LEU A 98 7.99 4.50 5.80
N PHE A 99 9.15 3.89 6.07
CA PHE A 99 9.21 2.54 6.65
C PHE A 99 8.55 2.43 8.03
N PRO A 100 8.91 3.26 9.02
CA PRO A 100 8.24 3.21 10.32
C PRO A 100 6.75 3.58 10.20
N LEU A 101 6.39 4.50 9.31
CA LEU A 101 5.00 4.90 9.11
C LEU A 101 4.14 3.81 8.46
N ILE A 102 4.68 2.97 7.58
CA ILE A 102 3.96 1.81 7.04
C ILE A 102 3.53 0.90 8.20
N VAL A 103 4.48 0.58 9.10
CA VAL A 103 4.19 -0.31 10.24
C VAL A 103 3.16 0.32 11.17
N VAL A 104 3.36 1.59 11.56
CA VAL A 104 2.44 2.31 12.45
C VAL A 104 1.04 2.41 11.84
N ASN A 105 0.93 2.72 10.55
CA ASN A 105 -0.36 2.81 9.88
C ASN A 105 -1.04 1.47 9.70
N GLY A 106 -0.29 0.39 9.49
CA GLY A 106 -0.85 -0.96 9.46
C GLY A 106 -1.62 -1.27 10.75
N PHE A 107 -1.00 -1.06 11.91
CA PHE A 107 -1.67 -1.27 13.20
C PHE A 107 -2.76 -0.22 13.50
N ALA A 108 -2.50 1.05 13.25
CA ALA A 108 -3.45 2.12 13.51
C ALA A 108 -4.73 1.98 12.66
N SER A 109 -4.62 1.45 11.46
CA SER A 109 -5.76 1.24 10.56
C SER A 109 -6.72 0.13 11.02
N LEU A 110 -6.38 -0.66 12.02
CA LEU A 110 -7.31 -1.61 12.64
C LEU A 110 -8.37 -0.91 13.50
N GLY A 111 -7.99 0.14 14.22
CA GLY A 111 -8.91 0.84 15.14
C GLY A 111 -9.50 2.15 14.57
N ARG A 112 -8.76 2.87 13.75
CA ARG A 112 -9.14 4.19 13.25
C ARG A 112 -10.38 4.24 12.34
N PRO A 113 -10.76 3.20 11.57
CA PRO A 113 -12.03 3.17 10.86
C PRO A 113 -13.24 3.43 11.75
N PHE A 114 -13.19 2.97 13.01
CA PHE A 114 -14.27 3.15 13.98
C PHE A 114 -14.36 4.58 14.53
N LEU A 115 -13.33 5.40 14.32
CA LEU A 115 -13.32 6.81 14.72
C LEU A 115 -13.94 7.69 13.61
N PHE A 116 -15.20 7.45 13.32
CA PHE A 116 -15.93 8.07 12.20
C PHE A 116 -15.81 9.60 12.14
N GLY A 117 -15.76 10.27 13.30
CA GLY A 117 -15.62 11.71 13.38
C GLY A 117 -14.29 12.28 12.83
N GLN A 118 -13.27 11.44 12.64
CA GLN A 118 -11.95 11.87 12.17
C GLN A 118 -11.82 11.85 10.63
N TRP A 119 -12.48 10.93 9.96
CA TRP A 119 -12.29 10.72 8.52
C TRP A 119 -13.56 10.94 7.68
N LEU A 120 -14.74 10.78 8.28
CA LEU A 120 -15.98 11.17 7.63
C LEU A 120 -16.21 12.69 7.76
N PRO A 121 -16.81 13.32 6.74
CA PRO A 121 -17.17 14.74 6.84
C PRO A 121 -18.13 14.93 7.99
N LYS A 122 -17.86 15.88 8.88
CA LYS A 122 -18.82 16.40 9.85
C LYS A 122 -19.94 17.10 9.08
N ARG A 123 -20.88 16.34 8.57
CA ARG A 123 -22.11 16.85 8.01
C ARG A 123 -23.05 16.96 9.21
N GLU A 124 -23.41 18.15 9.58
CA GLU A 124 -24.62 18.33 10.38
C GLU A 124 -25.74 17.72 9.54
N LEU A 125 -26.18 16.53 9.92
CA LEU A 125 -27.34 15.89 9.32
C LEU A 125 -28.56 16.73 9.74
N LYS A 126 -28.80 17.81 8.99
CA LYS A 126 -29.97 18.70 9.18
C LYS A 126 -31.29 17.96 8.95
N ASN A 127 -31.23 16.76 8.42
CA ASN A 127 -32.42 16.01 8.04
C ASN A 127 -32.58 14.82 8.98
N ASP A 128 -33.61 14.85 9.81
CA ASP A 128 -34.01 13.72 10.67
C ASP A 128 -34.23 12.42 9.89
N PHE A 129 -34.50 12.51 8.58
CA PHE A 129 -34.60 11.36 7.70
C PHE A 129 -33.30 10.56 7.61
N ALA A 130 -32.15 11.21 7.44
CA ALA A 130 -30.87 10.50 7.32
C ALA A 130 -30.46 9.83 8.65
N LYS A 131 -30.76 10.46 9.80
CA LYS A 131 -30.56 9.86 11.12
C LYS A 131 -31.45 8.64 11.33
N LYS A 132 -32.72 8.76 10.94
CA LYS A 132 -33.70 7.66 11.00
C LYS A 132 -33.31 6.51 10.06
N LEU A 133 -32.83 6.82 8.84
CA LEU A 133 -32.37 5.80 7.90
C LEU A 133 -31.19 5.00 8.46
N ILE A 134 -30.20 5.69 9.04
CA ILE A 134 -29.05 5.03 9.68
C ILE A 134 -29.51 4.18 10.87
N ALA A 135 -30.29 4.75 11.78
CA ALA A 135 -30.70 4.10 13.02
C ALA A 135 -31.68 2.94 12.80
N TYR A 136 -32.62 3.08 11.86
CA TYR A 136 -33.72 2.12 11.70
C TYR A 136 -33.54 1.16 10.54
N VAL A 137 -32.62 1.43 9.61
CA VAL A 137 -32.38 0.57 8.45
C VAL A 137 -30.95 0.05 8.44
N ILE A 138 -29.95 0.94 8.42
CA ILE A 138 -28.56 0.52 8.21
C ILE A 138 -28.04 -0.29 9.41
N ILE A 139 -28.23 0.20 10.64
CA ILE A 139 -27.75 -0.51 11.84
C ILE A 139 -28.42 -1.88 11.97
N PRO A 140 -29.76 -2.01 11.90
CA PRO A 140 -30.42 -3.31 11.97
C PRO A 140 -29.99 -4.25 10.83
N LEU A 141 -29.80 -3.73 9.61
CA LEU A 141 -29.36 -4.52 8.46
C LEU A 141 -27.94 -5.09 8.67
N VAL A 142 -27.02 -4.30 9.22
CA VAL A 142 -25.67 -4.75 9.55
C VAL A 142 -25.72 -5.87 10.60
N PHE A 143 -26.53 -5.70 11.66
CA PHE A 143 -26.70 -6.74 12.66
C PHE A 143 -27.36 -8.00 12.09
N LEU A 144 -28.39 -7.82 11.23
CA LEU A 144 -29.06 -8.94 10.54
C LEU A 144 -28.06 -9.72 9.67
N LEU A 145 -27.22 -9.05 8.89
CA LEU A 145 -26.17 -9.69 8.11
C LEU A 145 -25.16 -10.42 8.99
N LEU A 146 -24.73 -9.79 10.07
CA LEU A 146 -23.78 -10.40 11.02
C LEU A 146 -24.36 -11.66 11.64
N PHE A 147 -25.63 -11.61 12.13
CA PHE A 147 -26.32 -12.79 12.67
C PHE A 147 -26.60 -13.83 11.60
N PHE A 148 -26.94 -13.42 10.38
CA PHE A 148 -27.10 -14.33 9.24
C PHE A 148 -25.82 -15.17 9.02
N VAL A 149 -24.66 -14.52 9.00
CA VAL A 149 -23.37 -15.19 8.88
C VAL A 149 -23.16 -16.17 10.06
N VAL A 150 -23.37 -15.73 11.30
CA VAL A 150 -23.21 -16.60 12.48
C VAL A 150 -24.14 -17.81 12.43
N TYR A 151 -25.41 -17.63 12.05
CA TYR A 151 -26.37 -18.72 11.96
C TYR A 151 -26.11 -19.67 10.78
N SER A 152 -25.60 -19.14 9.66
CA SER A 152 -25.19 -19.99 8.51
C SER A 152 -24.03 -20.91 8.86
N PHE A 153 -23.13 -20.50 9.78
CA PHE A 153 -22.08 -21.39 10.30
C PHE A 153 -22.58 -22.36 11.38
N GLY A 154 -23.62 -21.98 12.12
CA GLY A 154 -24.13 -22.77 13.24
C GLY A 154 -25.11 -23.87 12.84
N SER A 155 -25.68 -23.83 11.63
CA SER A 155 -26.74 -24.76 11.22
C SER A 155 -26.75 -25.00 9.71
N ASP A 156 -26.48 -26.26 9.32
CA ASP A 156 -26.54 -26.70 7.93
C ASP A 156 -27.97 -26.56 7.35
N HIS A 157 -28.99 -26.74 8.17
CA HIS A 157 -30.37 -26.53 7.76
C HIS A 157 -30.71 -25.07 7.45
N PHE A 158 -30.13 -24.14 8.20
CA PHE A 158 -30.31 -22.71 7.96
C PHE A 158 -29.60 -22.28 6.66
N SER A 159 -28.39 -22.78 6.43
CA SER A 159 -27.67 -22.52 5.17
C SER A 159 -28.38 -23.11 3.97
N ALA A 160 -28.97 -24.33 4.09
CA ALA A 160 -29.70 -25.00 3.02
C ALA A 160 -30.94 -24.23 2.54
N LEU A 161 -31.60 -23.45 3.41
CA LEU A 161 -32.76 -22.64 3.03
C LEU A 161 -32.42 -21.56 1.99
N PHE A 162 -31.15 -21.20 1.86
CA PHE A 162 -30.68 -20.15 0.96
C PHE A 162 -29.87 -20.69 -0.23
N THR A 163 -29.44 -21.96 -0.21
CA THR A 163 -28.71 -22.60 -1.30
C THR A 163 -29.56 -22.90 -2.53
N ASP A 164 -30.90 -22.97 -2.38
CA ASP A 164 -31.83 -23.14 -3.50
C ASP A 164 -32.03 -21.86 -4.34
N TYR A 165 -31.57 -20.72 -3.85
CA TYR A 165 -31.50 -19.48 -4.62
C TYR A 165 -30.19 -19.43 -5.40
N THR A 166 -30.27 -19.51 -6.71
CA THR A 166 -29.19 -19.62 -7.72
C THR A 166 -28.24 -18.42 -7.82
N LEU A 167 -28.02 -17.66 -6.78
CA LEU A 167 -26.91 -16.74 -6.65
C LEU A 167 -25.74 -17.54 -6.04
N ASP A 168 -24.85 -18.01 -6.90
CA ASP A 168 -23.60 -18.67 -6.54
C ASP A 168 -22.61 -17.62 -5.91
N LEU A 169 -23.10 -16.92 -4.89
CA LEU A 169 -22.39 -15.89 -4.15
C LEU A 169 -22.02 -16.46 -2.78
N ASP A 170 -20.74 -16.75 -2.58
CA ASP A 170 -20.23 -16.98 -1.24
C ASP A 170 -20.25 -15.65 -0.48
N ILE A 171 -21.32 -15.46 0.31
CA ILE A 171 -21.54 -14.22 1.08
C ILE A 171 -20.41 -14.01 2.10
N PHE A 172 -19.83 -15.09 2.62
CA PHE A 172 -18.75 -14.98 3.59
C PHE A 172 -17.46 -14.50 2.91
N GLU A 173 -17.10 -15.10 1.77
CA GLU A 173 -15.97 -14.65 0.98
C GLU A 173 -16.14 -13.20 0.55
N LEU A 174 -17.33 -12.84 0.04
CA LEU A 174 -17.63 -11.46 -0.34
C LEU A 174 -17.43 -10.48 0.82
N LEU A 175 -17.95 -10.81 2.00
CA LEU A 175 -17.83 -9.95 3.18
C LEU A 175 -16.37 -9.82 3.63
N LEU A 176 -15.63 -10.92 3.61
CA LEU A 176 -14.22 -10.93 3.95
C LEU A 176 -13.40 -10.08 2.96
N ILE A 177 -13.63 -10.22 1.66
CA ILE A 177 -12.95 -9.42 0.62
C ILE A 177 -13.30 -7.94 0.74
N VAL A 178 -14.56 -7.60 1.03
CA VAL A 178 -14.99 -6.22 1.29
C VAL A 178 -14.27 -5.63 2.50
N LEU A 179 -14.14 -6.39 3.60
CA LEU A 179 -13.44 -5.94 4.80
C LEU A 179 -11.94 -5.74 4.54
N ILE A 180 -11.30 -6.67 3.85
CA ILE A 180 -9.89 -6.55 3.46
C ILE A 180 -9.69 -5.36 2.52
N GLY A 181 -10.52 -5.23 1.49
CA GLY A 181 -10.47 -4.13 0.54
C GLY A 181 -10.67 -2.76 1.21
N PHE A 182 -11.59 -2.71 2.17
CA PHE A 182 -11.81 -1.50 2.97
C PHE A 182 -10.60 -1.20 3.87
N TYR A 183 -10.03 -2.18 4.55
CA TYR A 183 -8.85 -2.01 5.38
C TYR A 183 -7.64 -1.51 4.58
N ILE A 184 -7.35 -2.14 3.43
CA ILE A 184 -6.25 -1.74 2.55
C ILE A 184 -6.48 -0.32 2.04
N SER A 185 -7.67 -0.02 1.53
CA SER A 185 -8.01 1.29 0.99
C SER A 185 -8.00 2.38 2.07
N PHE A 186 -8.49 2.08 3.26
CA PHE A 186 -8.48 2.98 4.40
C PHE A 186 -7.05 3.29 4.84
N SER A 187 -6.22 2.26 5.03
CA SER A 187 -4.81 2.41 5.39
C SER A 187 -4.05 3.23 4.35
N PHE A 188 -4.32 2.99 3.08
CA PHE A 188 -3.67 3.67 1.97
C PHE A 188 -4.05 5.17 1.88
N TRP A 189 -5.33 5.52 1.98
CA TRP A 189 -5.78 6.90 1.78
C TRP A 189 -5.83 7.74 3.05
N ASN A 190 -5.89 7.12 4.23
CA ASN A 190 -6.01 7.80 5.52
C ASN A 190 -4.75 7.65 6.37
N TYR A 191 -3.61 8.02 5.82
CA TYR A 191 -2.34 8.00 6.53
C TYR A 191 -2.42 8.84 7.81
N TRP A 192 -1.93 8.26 8.89
CA TRP A 192 -1.74 8.95 10.16
C TRP A 192 -0.26 9.11 10.43
N VAL A 193 0.14 10.32 10.78
CA VAL A 193 1.52 10.65 11.12
C VAL A 193 1.55 11.04 12.59
N PRO A 194 2.24 10.30 13.45
CA PRO A 194 2.49 10.72 14.83
C PRO A 194 3.33 12.00 14.88
N ASP A 195 3.11 12.85 15.90
CA ASP A 195 3.87 14.10 16.08
C ASP A 195 5.38 13.82 16.20
N MET A 196 5.76 12.72 16.84
CA MET A 196 7.15 12.24 16.91
C MET A 196 7.83 12.10 15.54
N SER A 197 7.07 11.75 14.48
CA SER A 197 7.63 11.63 13.12
C SER A 197 8.02 12.98 12.55
N TYR A 198 7.29 14.04 12.86
CA TYR A 198 7.65 15.42 12.48
C TYR A 198 8.89 15.87 13.25
N GLU A 199 8.95 15.64 14.56
CA GLU A 199 10.12 15.98 15.39
C GLU A 199 11.39 15.25 14.90
N LEU A 200 11.28 13.96 14.57
CA LEU A 200 12.39 13.21 14.00
C LEU A 200 12.78 13.73 12.62
N ASN A 201 11.79 14.13 11.82
CA ASN A 201 12.04 14.68 10.48
C ASN A 201 12.80 16.00 10.52
N GLU A 202 12.52 16.86 11.51
CA GLU A 202 13.25 18.11 11.72
C GLU A 202 14.71 17.87 12.14
N LYS A 203 14.96 16.84 12.94
CA LYS A 203 16.32 16.45 13.34
C LYS A 203 17.16 15.88 12.20
N LEU A 204 16.51 15.40 11.13
CA LEU A 204 17.19 14.92 9.93
C LEU A 204 17.59 16.14 9.08
N ALA A 205 18.77 16.68 9.27
CA ALA A 205 19.31 17.74 8.43
C ALA A 205 19.39 17.31 6.96
N ASN A 206 19.11 18.22 6.02
CA ASN A 206 19.37 17.99 4.60
C ASN A 206 20.85 18.23 4.23
N ASP A 207 21.46 19.10 5.01
CA ASP A 207 22.87 19.40 4.87
C ASP A 207 23.63 18.77 6.03
N PHE A 208 24.79 18.20 5.74
CA PHE A 208 25.74 17.88 6.76
C PHE A 208 26.18 19.21 7.37
N VAL A 209 25.56 19.63 8.45
CA VAL A 209 26.14 20.66 9.30
C VAL A 209 27.44 20.01 9.77
N ILE A 210 28.54 20.48 9.23
CA ILE A 210 29.86 20.19 9.80
C ILE A 210 29.78 20.81 11.20
N ALA A 211 29.34 20.03 12.17
CA ALA A 211 29.56 20.38 13.55
C ALA A 211 31.07 20.55 13.65
N GLU A 212 31.52 21.70 14.13
CA GLU A 212 32.94 21.93 14.44
C GLU A 212 33.46 20.97 15.53
N GLU A 213 32.61 20.10 16.05
CA GLU A 213 33.02 18.94 16.84
C GLU A 213 33.82 18.01 15.96
N VAL A 214 35.11 18.03 16.23
CA VAL A 214 36.15 17.21 15.62
C VAL A 214 35.60 15.78 15.44
N ASN A 215 35.20 15.46 14.23
CA ASN A 215 34.83 14.09 13.86
C ASN A 215 36.07 13.25 14.07
N GLN A 216 36.12 12.51 15.16
CA GLN A 216 37.19 11.59 15.42
C GLN A 216 37.00 10.36 14.55
N PRO A 217 38.08 9.82 13.95
CA PRO A 217 37.99 8.61 13.17
C PRO A 217 37.48 7.46 14.06
N THR A 218 36.62 6.61 13.52
CA THR A 218 36.07 5.44 14.23
C THR A 218 37.21 4.47 14.63
N PHE A 219 38.23 4.39 13.82
CA PHE A 219 39.42 3.56 14.09
C PHE A 219 40.62 4.45 14.32
N SER A 220 41.30 4.28 15.45
CA SER A 220 42.46 5.06 15.87
C SER A 220 43.68 5.00 14.95
N PHE A 221 43.69 4.03 14.01
CA PHE A 221 44.78 3.83 13.04
C PHE A 221 44.43 4.35 11.63
N LEU A 222 43.21 4.85 11.39
CA LEU A 222 42.80 5.42 10.13
C LEU A 222 42.48 6.92 10.31
N ASP A 223 42.99 7.74 9.39
CA ASP A 223 42.56 9.12 9.26
C ASP A 223 41.15 9.21 8.72
N LEU A 224 40.40 10.19 9.12
CA LEU A 224 38.98 10.41 8.73
C LEU A 224 38.78 10.40 7.20
N ASP A 225 39.74 10.97 6.46
CA ASP A 225 39.72 11.02 4.99
C ASP A 225 39.86 9.61 4.37
N PHE A 226 40.67 8.76 4.97
CA PHE A 226 40.84 7.36 4.53
C PHE A 226 39.57 6.56 4.86
N GLU A 227 39.00 6.77 6.01
CA GLU A 227 37.74 6.13 6.42
C GLU A 227 36.61 6.48 5.46
N ARG A 228 36.45 7.75 5.10
CA ARG A 228 35.49 8.23 4.13
C ARG A 228 35.68 7.63 2.75
N LYS A 229 36.91 7.65 2.23
CA LYS A 229 37.26 7.07 0.94
C LYS A 229 37.02 5.56 0.90
N SER A 230 37.37 4.86 1.98
CA SER A 230 37.12 3.43 2.10
C SER A 230 35.61 3.13 2.04
N GLY A 231 34.76 3.93 2.73
CA GLY A 231 33.32 3.84 2.67
C GLY A 231 32.77 4.10 1.25
N GLU A 232 33.24 5.14 0.59
CA GLU A 232 32.85 5.47 -0.80
C GLU A 232 33.21 4.32 -1.77
N ILE A 233 34.42 3.76 -1.68
CA ILE A 233 34.84 2.64 -2.53
C ILE A 233 34.04 1.39 -2.23
N THR A 234 33.78 1.09 -0.96
CA THR A 234 32.97 -0.07 -0.55
C THR A 234 31.55 0.03 -1.10
N LEU A 235 30.91 1.20 -0.98
CA LEU A 235 29.58 1.44 -1.52
C LEU A 235 29.57 1.33 -3.05
N LEU A 236 30.59 1.83 -3.73
CA LEU A 236 30.70 1.71 -5.18
C LEU A 236 30.81 0.26 -5.61
N LEU A 237 31.68 -0.52 -4.96
CA LEU A 237 31.84 -1.95 -5.26
C LEU A 237 30.56 -2.74 -4.99
N LEU A 238 29.86 -2.46 -3.89
CA LEU A 238 28.56 -3.09 -3.60
C LEU A 238 27.51 -2.76 -4.67
N ASN A 239 27.46 -1.51 -5.13
CA ASN A 239 26.54 -1.12 -6.21
C ASN A 239 26.87 -1.80 -7.54
N VAL A 240 28.18 -1.93 -7.89
CA VAL A 240 28.60 -2.68 -9.08
C VAL A 240 28.22 -4.14 -8.97
N MET A 241 28.44 -4.76 -7.81
CA MET A 241 28.08 -6.16 -7.57
C MET A 241 26.57 -6.36 -7.64
N LEU A 242 25.79 -5.45 -7.08
CA LEU A 242 24.31 -5.46 -7.19
C LEU A 242 23.87 -5.32 -8.65
N PHE A 243 24.49 -4.44 -9.41
CA PHE A 243 24.21 -4.27 -10.83
C PHE A 243 24.46 -5.56 -11.62
N VAL A 244 25.63 -6.19 -11.41
CA VAL A 244 25.96 -7.48 -12.03
C VAL A 244 24.93 -8.54 -11.65
N PHE A 245 24.58 -8.64 -10.36
CA PHE A 245 23.55 -9.56 -9.89
C PHE A 245 22.22 -9.36 -10.61
N ILE A 246 21.74 -8.11 -10.70
CA ILE A 246 20.46 -7.78 -11.38
C ILE A 246 20.53 -8.18 -12.86
N VAL A 247 21.62 -7.89 -13.55
CA VAL A 247 21.81 -8.25 -14.96
C VAL A 247 21.81 -9.77 -15.13
N THR A 248 22.57 -10.49 -14.33
CA THR A 248 22.65 -11.96 -14.40
C THR A 248 21.31 -12.61 -14.09
N TYR A 249 20.65 -12.17 -13.02
CA TYR A 249 19.33 -12.69 -12.63
C TYR A 249 18.28 -12.47 -13.75
N ASN A 250 18.24 -11.28 -14.33
CA ASN A 250 17.33 -11.02 -15.46
C ASN A 250 17.70 -11.85 -16.69
N TYR A 251 18.97 -12.04 -16.98
CA TYR A 251 19.43 -12.88 -18.09
C TYR A 251 18.97 -14.34 -17.90
N GLU A 252 19.17 -14.93 -16.73
CA GLU A 252 18.68 -16.27 -16.40
C GLU A 252 17.17 -16.39 -16.58
N GLN A 253 16.41 -15.44 -16.04
CA GLN A 253 14.95 -15.43 -16.12
C GLN A 253 14.43 -15.33 -17.57
N PHE A 254 15.06 -14.51 -18.40
CA PHE A 254 14.57 -14.27 -19.76
C PHE A 254 15.07 -15.31 -20.79
N PHE A 255 16.26 -15.85 -20.60
CA PHE A 255 16.89 -16.67 -21.63
C PHE A 255 17.03 -18.17 -21.24
N GLU A 256 17.26 -18.51 -19.98
CA GLU A 256 17.44 -19.92 -19.59
C GLU A 256 16.10 -20.61 -19.27
N VAL A 257 15.17 -19.94 -18.61
CA VAL A 257 13.85 -20.53 -18.31
C VAL A 257 13.06 -20.81 -19.60
N THR A 258 13.19 -19.96 -20.60
CA THR A 258 12.55 -20.19 -21.93
C THR A 258 13.20 -21.34 -22.68
N ALA A 259 14.49 -21.59 -22.53
CA ALA A 259 15.19 -22.71 -23.17
C ALA A 259 14.79 -24.07 -22.59
N SER A 260 14.61 -24.16 -21.27
CA SER A 260 14.20 -25.43 -20.62
C SER A 260 12.77 -25.84 -20.93
N SER A 261 11.85 -24.90 -21.17
CA SER A 261 10.48 -25.20 -21.55
C SER A 261 10.31 -25.70 -23.01
N SER A 262 11.30 -25.43 -23.88
CA SER A 262 11.29 -25.89 -25.27
C SER A 262 11.82 -27.31 -25.47
N LEU A 263 12.54 -27.85 -24.46
CA LEU A 263 13.12 -29.20 -24.52
C LEU A 263 12.23 -30.30 -23.92
N SER A 264 11.09 -29.94 -23.34
CA SER A 264 10.15 -30.90 -22.73
C SER A 264 8.88 -31.12 -23.55
N LYS A 265 8.93 -30.93 -24.88
CA LYS A 265 7.81 -31.29 -25.80
C LYS A 265 8.25 -32.39 -26.73
#